data_664eb9ee710bc520452bf6f36074dc1d
#
_entry.id   664eb9ee710bc520452bf6f36074dc1d
#
_cell.length_a   1.000
_cell.length_b   1.000
_cell.length_c   1.000
_cell.angle_alpha   90.00
_cell.angle_beta   90.00
_cell.angle_gamma   90.00
#
_symmetry.space_group_name_H-M   'P 1'
#
loop_
_entity.id
_entity.type
_entity.pdbx_description
1 polymer ?
#
loop_
_entity_poly.entity_id
_entity_poly.type
_entity_poly.pdbx_seq_one_letter_code
_entity_poly.pdbx_strand_id
1 'polypeptide(L)'
;MELTQNFVDPAYAEVLEIFKNIKPDLKGSQLVIKVKGKTVVDLAARVRPDSMTTVFSVSKALSAITLAKLVGDGKLNLDERMAHYWPEFAAHHKGELTVRQVLSHQAGLTATDPHLTDEMVHDDHAASAALAAQKPLWKPLSAFGYHGLTIGPLMSELVFRITGHTIQQYYEKEIRSAANADAYLGVPEELETRVTPLSMDRVVTFDGDEEKYARPEGFHNSGIAQWSGGQIKLDTLIGRGGRAFGLASAEGVCSARGLAEVMQWAVGFGGGTPGVKPSALEDMSQMQVYGYDLALDQEHRSFGTVFQKPTQAIPFGSYKAFGHDGAAGSLLYADPHGEIVLGYTVARWAVPGGYDRAIQPIIDVVRKIATAN
;
A
#
# COMPACT_ATOMS: atom_id res chain seq x y z
N MET A 1 1.41 14.17 -24.27
CA MET A 1 1.75 14.43 -22.83
C MET A 1 3.21 14.84 -22.74
N GLU A 2 3.52 15.86 -21.94
CA GLU A 2 4.90 16.32 -21.74
C GLU A 2 5.59 15.39 -20.74
N LEU A 3 6.68 14.74 -21.19
CA LEU A 3 7.51 13.88 -20.36
C LEU A 3 8.69 14.66 -19.81
N THR A 4 8.93 14.55 -18.51
CA THR A 4 10.08 15.13 -17.80
C THR A 4 11.18 14.09 -17.54
N GLN A 5 10.84 12.81 -17.62
CA GLN A 5 11.73 11.65 -17.62
C GLN A 5 11.23 10.67 -18.70
N ASN A 6 12.15 10.14 -19.51
CA ASN A 6 11.81 9.25 -20.61
C ASN A 6 12.93 8.23 -20.84
N PHE A 7 12.86 7.13 -20.11
CA PHE A 7 13.69 5.95 -20.38
C PHE A 7 12.79 4.74 -20.57
N VAL A 8 12.92 4.07 -21.71
CA VAL A 8 12.24 2.80 -22.01
C VAL A 8 13.19 1.92 -22.79
N ASP A 9 13.45 0.72 -22.30
CA ASP A 9 14.17 -0.31 -23.03
C ASP A 9 13.44 -0.62 -24.36
N PRO A 10 14.13 -0.72 -25.50
CA PRO A 10 13.50 -0.95 -26.80
C PRO A 10 12.53 -2.12 -26.85
N ALA A 11 12.75 -3.18 -26.07
CA ALA A 11 11.85 -4.32 -25.98
C ALA A 11 10.47 -3.95 -25.38
N TYR A 12 10.40 -2.84 -24.64
CA TYR A 12 9.20 -2.33 -23.97
C TYR A 12 8.65 -1.05 -24.61
N ALA A 13 9.01 -0.72 -25.85
CA ALA A 13 8.64 0.53 -26.52
C ALA A 13 7.12 0.79 -26.56
N GLU A 14 6.31 -0.27 -26.63
CA GLU A 14 4.84 -0.19 -26.57
C GLU A 14 4.33 0.47 -25.28
N VAL A 15 5.03 0.27 -24.16
CA VAL A 15 4.70 0.90 -22.87
C VAL A 15 4.72 2.43 -22.94
N LEU A 16 5.69 2.99 -23.69
CA LEU A 16 5.79 4.43 -23.86
C LEU A 16 4.57 5.00 -24.60
N GLU A 17 4.13 4.33 -25.64
CA GLU A 17 2.98 4.79 -26.42
C GLU A 17 1.69 4.68 -25.63
N ILE A 18 1.50 3.60 -24.86
CA ILE A 18 0.36 3.48 -23.96
C ILE A 18 0.40 4.59 -22.91
N PHE A 19 1.55 4.80 -22.24
CA PHE A 19 1.70 5.81 -21.20
C PHE A 19 1.41 7.23 -21.70
N LYS A 20 1.87 7.59 -22.90
CA LYS A 20 1.56 8.88 -23.55
C LYS A 20 0.07 9.07 -23.84
N ASN A 21 -0.65 7.99 -24.11
CA ASN A 21 -2.07 8.01 -24.47
C ASN A 21 -3.00 7.91 -23.26
N ILE A 22 -2.48 7.65 -22.05
CA ILE A 22 -3.24 7.84 -20.82
C ILE A 22 -3.71 9.30 -20.77
N LYS A 23 -5.03 9.52 -20.58
CA LYS A 23 -5.74 10.81 -20.81
C LYS A 23 -4.93 12.05 -20.38
N PRO A 24 -4.90 13.12 -21.21
CA PRO A 24 -3.95 14.22 -21.07
C PRO A 24 -4.17 15.13 -19.87
N ASP A 25 -5.28 15.03 -19.14
CA ASP A 25 -5.58 15.86 -17.95
C ASP A 25 -4.86 15.38 -16.68
N LEU A 26 -3.92 14.45 -16.84
CA LEU A 26 -3.16 13.88 -15.74
C LEU A 26 -2.19 14.91 -15.14
N LYS A 27 -2.52 15.43 -13.99
CA LYS A 27 -1.57 16.19 -13.16
C LYS A 27 -0.59 15.21 -12.54
N GLY A 28 0.58 15.11 -13.12
CA GLY A 28 1.74 14.42 -12.59
C GLY A 28 1.60 12.91 -12.34
N SER A 29 2.33 12.13 -13.10
CA SER A 29 2.45 10.69 -12.86
C SER A 29 3.89 10.23 -13.09
N GLN A 30 4.28 9.18 -12.39
CA GLN A 30 5.56 8.50 -12.57
C GLN A 30 5.31 7.01 -12.67
N LEU A 31 6.10 6.33 -13.52
CA LEU A 31 6.06 4.89 -13.70
C LEU A 31 7.48 4.34 -13.78
N VAL A 32 7.81 3.43 -12.89
CA VAL A 32 9.08 2.69 -12.93
C VAL A 32 8.79 1.20 -12.93
N ILE A 33 9.39 0.49 -13.89
CA ILE A 33 9.26 -0.96 -14.01
C ILE A 33 10.66 -1.58 -14.06
N LYS A 34 10.85 -2.59 -13.22
CA LYS A 34 12.03 -3.45 -13.24
C LYS A 34 11.62 -4.87 -13.63
N VAL A 35 12.40 -5.49 -14.49
CA VAL A 35 12.25 -6.90 -14.87
C VAL A 35 13.58 -7.59 -14.68
N LYS A 36 13.58 -8.70 -13.97
CA LYS A 36 14.81 -9.44 -13.62
C LYS A 36 15.90 -8.50 -13.05
N GLY A 37 15.48 -7.62 -12.12
CA GLY A 37 16.35 -6.66 -11.44
C GLY A 37 16.78 -5.43 -12.25
N LYS A 38 16.51 -5.38 -13.55
CA LYS A 38 16.93 -4.28 -14.44
C LYS A 38 15.76 -3.30 -14.63
N THR A 39 16.01 -2.00 -14.52
CA THR A 39 15.05 -0.98 -14.91
C THR A 39 14.81 -1.05 -16.42
N VAL A 40 13.59 -1.32 -16.84
CA VAL A 40 13.18 -1.38 -18.25
C VAL A 40 12.29 -0.20 -18.64
N VAL A 41 11.64 0.45 -17.66
CA VAL A 41 10.85 1.67 -17.85
C VAL A 41 11.11 2.61 -16.69
N ASP A 42 11.33 3.89 -16.99
CA ASP A 42 11.43 4.99 -16.03
C ASP A 42 10.87 6.25 -16.70
N LEU A 43 9.62 6.55 -16.40
CA LEU A 43 8.84 7.63 -16.99
C LEU A 43 8.32 8.58 -15.93
N ALA A 44 8.37 9.87 -16.21
CA ALA A 44 7.69 10.90 -15.45
C ALA A 44 7.00 11.88 -16.39
N ALA A 45 5.79 12.29 -16.05
CA ALA A 45 4.98 13.21 -16.83
C ALA A 45 4.43 14.32 -15.96
N ARG A 46 4.69 15.58 -16.34
CA ARG A 46 4.20 16.81 -15.66
C ARG A 46 4.57 16.93 -14.17
N VAL A 47 5.57 16.18 -13.73
CA VAL A 47 6.24 16.32 -12.43
C VAL A 47 7.73 16.18 -12.61
N ARG A 48 8.51 16.68 -11.68
CA ARG A 48 9.97 16.41 -11.69
C ARG A 48 10.21 14.91 -11.48
N PRO A 49 11.27 14.34 -12.06
CA PRO A 49 11.61 12.92 -11.88
C PRO A 49 11.88 12.52 -10.43
N ASP A 50 12.31 13.48 -9.60
CA ASP A 50 12.60 13.33 -8.18
C ASP A 50 11.44 13.73 -7.26
N SER A 51 10.27 14.06 -7.83
CA SER A 51 9.09 14.40 -7.06
C SER A 51 8.53 13.18 -6.31
N MET A 52 7.96 13.45 -5.17
CA MET A 52 7.20 12.49 -4.36
C MET A 52 5.75 12.95 -4.21
N THR A 53 4.85 12.03 -3.93
CA THR A 53 3.46 12.35 -3.61
C THR A 53 2.92 11.40 -2.55
N THR A 54 1.83 11.76 -1.89
CA THR A 54 1.13 10.86 -0.96
C THR A 54 0.55 9.67 -1.71
N VAL A 55 0.92 8.46 -1.30
CA VAL A 55 0.55 7.22 -2.00
C VAL A 55 -0.56 6.42 -1.31
N PHE A 56 -1.14 6.95 -0.23
CA PHE A 56 -2.19 6.30 0.55
C PHE A 56 -1.83 4.84 0.90
N SER A 57 -2.73 3.92 0.60
CA SER A 57 -2.61 2.52 1.01
C SER A 57 -1.44 1.74 0.39
N VAL A 58 -0.70 2.32 -0.56
CA VAL A 58 0.62 1.77 -0.95
C VAL A 58 1.57 1.73 0.27
N SER A 59 1.38 2.61 1.26
CA SER A 59 2.08 2.57 2.56
C SER A 59 2.02 1.20 3.23
N LYS A 60 0.91 0.48 3.07
CA LYS A 60 0.75 -0.88 3.61
C LYS A 60 1.74 -1.86 3.01
N ALA A 61 2.11 -1.71 1.73
CA ALA A 61 3.14 -2.55 1.13
C ALA A 61 4.51 -2.29 1.75
N LEU A 62 4.86 -1.03 2.06
CA LEU A 62 6.10 -0.68 2.75
C LEU A 62 6.11 -1.26 4.18
N SER A 63 4.99 -1.13 4.88
CA SER A 63 4.81 -1.69 6.23
C SER A 63 4.81 -3.22 6.23
N ALA A 64 4.24 -3.86 5.20
CA ALA A 64 4.29 -5.31 5.03
C ALA A 64 5.73 -5.81 4.81
N ILE A 65 6.54 -5.09 4.03
CA ILE A 65 7.97 -5.39 3.87
C ILE A 65 8.70 -5.27 5.22
N THR A 66 8.32 -4.28 6.06
CA THR A 66 8.86 -4.12 7.42
C THR A 66 8.56 -5.34 8.28
N LEU A 67 7.32 -5.80 8.27
CA LEU A 67 6.92 -7.00 9.00
C LEU A 67 7.58 -8.27 8.43
N ALA A 68 7.66 -8.39 7.10
CA ALA A 68 8.35 -9.50 6.44
C ALA A 68 9.84 -9.58 6.83
N LYS A 69 10.49 -8.42 7.02
CA LYS A 69 11.86 -8.38 7.56
C LYS A 69 11.92 -8.97 8.97
N LEU A 70 10.99 -8.60 9.85
CA LEU A 70 10.92 -9.16 11.21
C LEU A 70 10.63 -10.68 11.21
N VAL A 71 9.74 -11.15 10.32
CA VAL A 71 9.48 -12.58 10.11
C VAL A 71 10.74 -13.30 9.63
N GLY A 72 11.39 -12.73 8.62
CA GLY A 72 12.62 -13.29 8.07
C GLY A 72 13.77 -13.35 9.09
N ASP A 73 13.84 -12.40 9.99
CA ASP A 73 14.82 -12.35 11.07
C ASP A 73 14.47 -13.27 12.26
N GLY A 74 13.29 -13.92 12.22
CA GLY A 74 12.80 -14.79 13.30
C GLY A 74 12.32 -14.05 14.54
N LYS A 75 12.08 -12.74 14.43
CA LYS A 75 11.59 -11.88 15.52
C LYS A 75 10.07 -11.85 15.62
N LEU A 76 9.37 -12.17 14.54
CA LEU A 76 7.92 -12.22 14.43
C LEU A 76 7.49 -13.58 13.87
N ASN A 77 6.60 -14.26 14.58
CA ASN A 77 5.92 -15.46 14.11
C ASN A 77 4.47 -15.10 13.78
N LEU A 78 4.07 -15.26 12.52
CA LEU A 78 2.72 -14.91 12.06
C LEU A 78 1.63 -15.80 12.67
N ASP A 79 1.96 -17.02 13.04
CA ASP A 79 1.03 -17.99 13.61
C ASP A 79 1.01 -17.96 15.16
N GLU A 80 1.83 -17.10 15.76
CA GLU A 80 1.75 -16.80 17.19
C GLU A 80 0.56 -15.85 17.45
N ARG A 81 -0.01 -15.93 18.65
CA ARG A 81 -1.08 -15.05 19.10
C ARG A 81 -0.60 -13.60 19.12
N MET A 82 -1.43 -12.67 18.66
CA MET A 82 -1.15 -11.23 18.79
C MET A 82 -0.92 -10.86 20.24
N ALA A 83 -1.68 -11.45 21.17
CA ALA A 83 -1.58 -11.25 22.61
C ALA A 83 -0.25 -11.72 23.21
N HIS A 84 0.52 -12.58 22.55
CA HIS A 84 1.88 -12.94 22.99
C HIS A 84 2.82 -11.73 22.95
N TYR A 85 2.73 -10.93 21.89
CA TYR A 85 3.53 -9.72 21.74
C TYR A 85 2.90 -8.52 22.44
N TRP A 86 1.57 -8.51 22.52
CA TRP A 86 0.77 -7.40 22.99
C TRP A 86 -0.38 -7.92 23.89
N PRO A 87 -0.11 -8.14 25.21
CA PRO A 87 -1.06 -8.77 26.13
C PRO A 87 -2.42 -8.07 26.23
N GLU A 88 -2.45 -6.73 26.14
CA GLU A 88 -3.68 -5.94 26.23
C GLU A 88 -4.65 -6.22 25.05
N PHE A 89 -4.14 -6.73 23.93
CA PHE A 89 -4.95 -7.11 22.78
C PHE A 89 -5.95 -8.24 23.09
N ALA A 90 -5.71 -9.01 24.17
CA ALA A 90 -6.58 -10.14 24.56
C ALA A 90 -8.00 -9.74 24.99
N ALA A 91 -8.26 -8.46 25.24
CA ALA A 91 -9.58 -7.98 25.67
C ALA A 91 -10.69 -8.39 24.69
N HIS A 92 -11.90 -8.62 25.22
CA HIS A 92 -13.10 -8.98 24.44
C HIS A 92 -12.92 -10.22 23.55
N HIS A 93 -12.27 -11.25 24.08
CA HIS A 93 -12.06 -12.55 23.43
C HIS A 93 -11.19 -12.49 22.17
N LYS A 94 -10.33 -11.46 22.01
CA LYS A 94 -9.36 -11.36 20.91
C LYS A 94 -8.06 -12.14 21.19
N GLY A 95 -7.87 -12.70 22.39
CA GLY A 95 -6.61 -13.31 22.84
C GLY A 95 -6.13 -14.50 22.01
N GLU A 96 -7.04 -15.19 21.31
CA GLU A 96 -6.69 -16.34 20.47
C GLU A 96 -6.34 -15.96 19.02
N LEU A 97 -6.52 -14.69 18.62
CA LEU A 97 -6.22 -14.26 17.27
C LEU A 97 -4.72 -14.25 17.02
N THR A 98 -4.30 -14.91 15.95
CA THR A 98 -2.91 -14.88 15.50
C THR A 98 -2.58 -13.55 14.82
N VAL A 99 -1.29 -13.20 14.76
CA VAL A 99 -0.79 -12.06 14.00
C VAL A 99 -1.29 -12.11 12.56
N ARG A 100 -1.18 -13.26 11.91
CA ARG A 100 -1.66 -13.52 10.55
C ARG A 100 -3.13 -13.15 10.38
N GLN A 101 -3.99 -13.62 11.28
CA GLN A 101 -5.43 -13.37 11.22
C GLN A 101 -5.79 -11.89 11.43
N VAL A 102 -5.12 -11.21 12.34
CA VAL A 102 -5.30 -9.76 12.54
C VAL A 102 -4.86 -8.99 11.30
N LEU A 103 -3.68 -9.28 10.79
CA LEU A 103 -3.08 -8.56 9.68
C LEU A 103 -3.60 -8.98 8.29
N SER A 104 -4.51 -9.95 8.22
CA SER A 104 -5.28 -10.28 7.02
C SER A 104 -6.74 -9.80 7.08
N HIS A 105 -6.99 -8.74 7.88
CA HIS A 105 -8.28 -8.04 7.93
C HIS A 105 -9.45 -8.85 8.53
N GLN A 106 -9.18 -9.84 9.38
CA GLN A 106 -10.19 -10.74 9.93
C GLN A 106 -10.59 -10.40 11.38
N ALA A 107 -9.95 -9.40 11.99
CA ALA A 107 -10.14 -9.09 13.41
C ALA A 107 -11.45 -8.34 13.76
N GLY A 108 -12.12 -7.73 12.77
CA GLY A 108 -13.30 -6.90 13.02
C GLY A 108 -12.99 -5.56 13.70
N LEU A 109 -11.80 -4.99 13.45
CA LEU A 109 -11.31 -3.76 14.07
C LEU A 109 -11.15 -2.65 13.03
N THR A 110 -12.15 -2.42 12.19
CA THR A 110 -12.09 -1.45 11.09
C THR A 110 -12.30 -0.01 11.51
N ALA A 111 -12.75 0.23 12.75
CA ALA A 111 -12.95 1.55 13.36
C ALA A 111 -12.63 1.50 14.85
N THR A 112 -12.52 2.65 15.49
CA THR A 112 -12.46 2.79 16.95
C THR A 112 -13.80 3.26 17.54
N ASP A 113 -14.09 2.84 18.77
CA ASP A 113 -15.24 3.30 19.53
C ASP A 113 -14.80 3.62 20.98
N PRO A 114 -14.87 4.89 21.45
CA PRO A 114 -15.27 6.08 20.67
C PRO A 114 -14.30 6.42 19.54
N HIS A 115 -14.79 7.20 18.58
CA HIS A 115 -13.98 7.63 17.44
C HIS A 115 -12.78 8.46 17.91
N LEU A 116 -11.64 8.27 17.23
CA LEU A 116 -10.44 9.07 17.49
C LEU A 116 -10.65 10.52 17.05
N THR A 117 -10.07 11.45 17.78
CA THR A 117 -9.99 12.85 17.37
C THR A 117 -8.89 13.06 16.32
N ASP A 118 -8.89 14.21 15.65
CA ASP A 118 -7.82 14.56 14.70
C ASP A 118 -6.43 14.54 15.34
N GLU A 119 -6.31 14.88 16.66
CA GLU A 119 -5.06 14.83 17.39
C GLU A 119 -4.58 13.40 17.63
N MET A 120 -5.51 12.48 17.90
CA MET A 120 -5.19 11.07 18.18
C MET A 120 -4.85 10.25 16.93
N VAL A 121 -5.22 10.73 15.75
CA VAL A 121 -4.89 10.06 14.48
C VAL A 121 -3.38 9.91 14.27
N HIS A 122 -2.63 10.91 14.74
CA HIS A 122 -1.17 10.92 14.66
C HIS A 122 -0.52 10.51 15.99
N ASP A 123 -1.18 9.64 16.75
CA ASP A 123 -0.66 8.97 17.93
C ASP A 123 -0.92 7.46 17.82
N ASP A 124 0.06 6.73 17.30
CA ASP A 124 -0.04 5.28 17.11
C ASP A 124 -0.36 4.55 18.41
N HIS A 125 0.15 5.01 19.58
CA HIS A 125 -0.12 4.38 20.87
C HIS A 125 -1.54 4.63 21.35
N ALA A 126 -2.07 5.84 21.20
CA ALA A 126 -3.46 6.13 21.55
C ALA A 126 -4.43 5.32 20.67
N ALA A 127 -4.18 5.29 19.37
CA ALA A 127 -4.99 4.54 18.41
C ALA A 127 -4.94 3.02 18.66
N SER A 128 -3.77 2.46 18.89
CA SER A 128 -3.60 1.04 19.17
C SER A 128 -4.21 0.64 20.51
N ALA A 129 -4.06 1.45 21.54
CA ALA A 129 -4.70 1.21 22.85
C ALA A 129 -6.25 1.17 22.74
N ALA A 130 -6.84 2.10 21.97
CA ALA A 130 -8.27 2.09 21.70
C ALA A 130 -8.71 0.80 20.97
N LEU A 131 -7.96 0.37 19.94
CA LEU A 131 -8.23 -0.88 19.20
C LEU A 131 -8.07 -2.13 20.07
N ALA A 132 -7.09 -2.16 20.97
CA ALA A 132 -6.91 -3.26 21.89
C ALA A 132 -8.05 -3.35 22.92
N ALA A 133 -8.53 -2.21 23.41
CA ALA A 133 -9.56 -2.15 24.42
C ALA A 133 -10.98 -2.43 23.90
N GLN A 134 -11.24 -2.24 22.59
CA GLN A 134 -12.59 -2.34 22.06
C GLN A 134 -13.04 -3.76 21.73
N LYS A 135 -14.37 -3.95 21.68
CA LYS A 135 -14.99 -5.16 21.16
C LYS A 135 -14.93 -5.14 19.61
N PRO A 136 -14.61 -6.28 18.97
CA PRO A 136 -14.72 -6.39 17.52
C PRO A 136 -16.13 -6.08 16.99
N LEU A 137 -16.25 -5.42 15.84
CA LEU A 137 -17.52 -5.05 15.20
C LEU A 137 -18.30 -6.27 14.71
N TRP A 138 -17.63 -7.37 14.43
CA TRP A 138 -18.20 -8.68 14.14
C TRP A 138 -17.36 -9.77 14.81
N LYS A 139 -17.89 -11.00 14.85
CA LYS A 139 -17.14 -12.14 15.38
C LYS A 139 -15.88 -12.33 14.54
N PRO A 140 -14.68 -12.20 15.12
CA PRO A 140 -13.44 -12.42 14.37
C PRO A 140 -13.45 -13.76 13.61
N LEU A 141 -12.85 -13.78 12.43
CA LEU A 141 -12.75 -14.93 11.53
C LEU A 141 -14.06 -15.36 10.85
N SER A 142 -15.22 -14.78 11.20
CA SER A 142 -16.49 -15.10 10.50
C SER A 142 -16.63 -14.37 9.16
N ALA A 143 -15.85 -13.31 8.97
CA ALA A 143 -15.78 -12.49 7.78
C ALA A 143 -14.47 -11.70 7.78
N PHE A 144 -14.17 -11.01 6.70
CA PHE A 144 -13.13 -10.01 6.67
C PHE A 144 -13.67 -8.66 6.21
N GLY A 145 -12.99 -7.61 6.58
CA GLY A 145 -13.28 -6.24 6.15
C GLY A 145 -12.01 -5.40 6.22
N TYR A 146 -11.73 -4.69 5.17
CA TYR A 146 -10.51 -3.91 5.02
C TYR A 146 -10.29 -2.92 6.18
N HIS A 147 -9.31 -3.18 7.03
CA HIS A 147 -8.89 -2.29 8.11
C HIS A 147 -8.13 -1.11 7.50
N GLY A 148 -8.84 -0.22 6.79
CA GLY A 148 -8.29 0.79 5.89
C GLY A 148 -7.24 1.68 6.53
N LEU A 149 -7.53 2.24 7.70
CA LEU A 149 -6.58 3.03 8.49
C LEU A 149 -6.10 2.26 9.73
N THR A 150 -6.99 1.55 10.39
CA THR A 150 -6.75 0.89 11.69
C THR A 150 -5.65 -0.16 11.67
N ILE A 151 -5.35 -0.76 10.50
CA ILE A 151 -4.22 -1.68 10.39
C ILE A 151 -2.86 -0.99 10.64
N GLY A 152 -2.77 0.33 10.41
CA GLY A 152 -1.56 1.12 10.67
C GLY A 152 -1.11 1.01 12.13
N PRO A 153 -1.92 1.50 13.10
CA PRO A 153 -1.62 1.35 14.52
C PRO A 153 -1.44 -0.09 14.98
N LEU A 154 -2.19 -1.05 14.42
CA LEU A 154 -2.01 -2.47 14.76
C LEU A 154 -0.60 -2.97 14.36
N MET A 155 -0.11 -2.59 13.20
CA MET A 155 1.25 -2.89 12.74
C MET A 155 2.30 -2.14 13.56
N SER A 156 2.04 -0.85 13.83
CA SER A 156 2.96 0.05 14.53
C SER A 156 3.23 -0.44 15.95
N GLU A 157 2.17 -0.76 16.70
CA GLU A 157 2.30 -1.29 18.06
C GLU A 157 3.03 -2.63 18.08
N LEU A 158 2.72 -3.52 17.13
CA LEU A 158 3.41 -4.81 17.03
C LEU A 158 4.92 -4.63 16.81
N VAL A 159 5.31 -3.76 15.87
CA VAL A 159 6.72 -3.44 15.61
C VAL A 159 7.37 -2.82 16.86
N PHE A 160 6.69 -1.89 17.53
CA PHE A 160 7.19 -1.26 18.74
C PHE A 160 7.44 -2.28 19.87
N ARG A 161 6.49 -3.18 20.13
CA ARG A 161 6.63 -4.24 21.15
C ARG A 161 7.80 -5.18 20.88
N ILE A 162 8.09 -5.45 19.62
CA ILE A 162 9.17 -6.36 19.23
C ILE A 162 10.53 -5.66 19.23
N THR A 163 10.59 -4.39 18.81
CA THR A 163 11.86 -3.73 18.49
C THR A 163 12.22 -2.55 19.41
N GLY A 164 11.25 -1.98 20.11
CA GLY A 164 11.40 -0.72 20.85
C GLY A 164 11.43 0.53 19.97
N HIS A 165 11.22 0.39 18.64
CA HIS A 165 11.18 1.48 17.68
C HIS A 165 9.77 1.59 17.08
N THR A 166 9.34 2.81 16.72
CA THR A 166 8.13 2.95 15.90
C THR A 166 8.35 2.29 14.54
N ILE A 167 7.28 1.93 13.86
CA ILE A 167 7.39 1.31 12.53
C ILE A 167 8.09 2.24 11.53
N GLN A 168 7.90 3.55 11.65
CA GLN A 168 8.56 4.56 10.83
C GLN A 168 10.07 4.56 11.06
N GLN A 169 10.51 4.56 12.34
CA GLN A 169 11.92 4.50 12.70
C GLN A 169 12.58 3.21 12.24
N TYR A 170 11.91 2.07 12.44
CA TYR A 170 12.43 0.78 12.02
C TYR A 170 12.52 0.66 10.50
N TYR A 171 11.47 1.09 9.79
CA TYR A 171 11.45 1.13 8.32
C TYR A 171 12.55 2.02 7.76
N GLU A 172 12.72 3.22 8.30
CA GLU A 172 13.76 4.17 7.88
C GLU A 172 15.16 3.54 8.00
N LYS A 173 15.44 2.95 9.16
CA LYS A 173 16.76 2.41 9.48
C LYS A 173 17.08 1.14 8.71
N GLU A 174 16.16 0.17 8.69
CA GLU A 174 16.44 -1.19 8.25
C GLU A 174 16.08 -1.43 6.77
N ILE A 175 15.24 -0.58 6.17
CA ILE A 175 14.69 -0.81 4.84
C ILE A 175 14.97 0.35 3.90
N ARG A 176 14.40 1.55 4.18
CA ARG A 176 14.49 2.69 3.28
C ARG A 176 15.95 3.10 3.01
N SER A 177 16.74 3.23 4.08
CA SER A 177 18.17 3.58 3.95
C SER A 177 18.96 2.50 3.22
N ALA A 178 18.68 1.21 3.48
CA ALA A 178 19.35 0.11 2.81
C ALA A 178 18.97 0.01 1.32
N ALA A 179 17.72 0.32 0.97
CA ALA A 179 17.25 0.40 -0.41
C ALA A 179 17.65 1.70 -1.11
N ASN A 180 18.14 2.69 -0.37
CA ASN A 180 18.46 4.04 -0.85
C ASN A 180 17.29 4.66 -1.65
N ALA A 181 16.09 4.63 -1.07
CA ALA A 181 14.84 4.88 -1.79
C ALA A 181 14.13 6.16 -1.32
N ASP A 182 13.57 6.91 -2.26
CA ASP A 182 12.64 8.02 -2.00
C ASP A 182 11.21 7.49 -1.76
N ALA A 183 11.05 6.74 -0.68
CA ALA A 183 9.79 6.18 -0.24
C ALA A 183 9.70 6.26 1.30
N TYR A 184 9.01 7.24 1.82
CA TYR A 184 9.04 7.61 3.23
C TYR A 184 7.73 7.25 3.94
N LEU A 185 7.85 6.69 5.14
CA LEU A 185 6.82 6.71 6.17
C LEU A 185 7.23 7.80 7.18
N GLY A 186 6.72 9.00 6.97
CA GLY A 186 7.19 10.23 7.63
C GLY A 186 8.29 10.93 6.83
N VAL A 187 7.89 11.91 5.99
CA VAL A 187 8.84 12.67 5.17
C VAL A 187 9.51 13.79 5.99
N PRO A 188 10.86 13.88 5.95
CA PRO A 188 11.60 14.97 6.58
C PRO A 188 11.21 16.34 6.02
N GLU A 189 11.29 17.38 6.85
CA GLU A 189 10.89 18.74 6.46
C GLU A 189 11.69 19.28 5.28
N GLU A 190 12.97 19.02 5.24
CA GLU A 190 13.86 19.46 4.16
C GLU A 190 13.49 18.89 2.79
N LEU A 191 12.73 17.81 2.73
CA LEU A 191 12.28 17.17 1.50
C LEU A 191 10.88 17.64 1.03
N GLU A 192 10.17 18.47 1.81
CA GLU A 192 8.84 18.97 1.46
C GLU A 192 8.80 19.69 0.11
N THR A 193 9.88 20.35 -0.29
CA THR A 193 9.99 21.02 -1.59
C THR A 193 9.96 20.06 -2.78
N ARG A 194 10.15 18.76 -2.52
CA ARG A 194 10.04 17.69 -3.52
C ARG A 194 8.64 17.06 -3.55
N VAL A 195 7.78 17.40 -2.61
CA VAL A 195 6.43 16.83 -2.56
C VAL A 195 5.52 17.58 -3.54
N THR A 196 4.97 16.85 -4.50
CA THR A 196 3.89 17.33 -5.36
C THR A 196 2.57 17.12 -4.63
N PRO A 197 1.82 18.18 -4.32
CA PRO A 197 0.53 18.05 -3.68
C PRO A 197 -0.45 17.24 -4.53
N LEU A 198 -1.24 16.41 -3.86
CA LEU A 198 -2.31 15.68 -4.51
C LEU A 198 -3.38 16.65 -5.01
N SER A 199 -3.68 16.62 -6.31
CA SER A 199 -4.85 17.34 -6.84
C SER A 199 -6.12 16.61 -6.44
N MET A 200 -7.06 17.35 -5.87
CA MET A 200 -8.39 16.83 -5.51
C MET A 200 -9.35 16.77 -6.70
N ASP A 201 -8.94 17.27 -7.87
CA ASP A 201 -9.70 17.09 -9.10
C ASP A 201 -9.79 15.59 -9.42
N ARG A 202 -10.99 15.09 -9.51
CA ARG A 202 -11.24 13.71 -9.89
C ARG A 202 -11.14 13.56 -11.39
N VAL A 203 -10.28 12.65 -11.85
CA VAL A 203 -10.05 12.39 -13.27
C VAL A 203 -10.42 10.96 -13.59
N VAL A 204 -11.38 10.79 -14.50
CA VAL A 204 -11.71 9.47 -15.08
C VAL A 204 -10.56 9.06 -15.99
N THR A 205 -9.91 7.95 -15.69
CA THR A 205 -8.66 7.54 -16.33
C THR A 205 -8.82 6.38 -17.33
N PHE A 206 -10.03 5.87 -17.49
CA PHE A 206 -10.31 4.77 -18.44
C PHE A 206 -11.58 5.08 -19.26
N ASP A 207 -11.62 4.54 -20.47
CA ASP A 207 -12.82 4.53 -21.32
C ASP A 207 -13.62 3.27 -20.99
N GLY A 208 -14.48 3.38 -20.01
CA GLY A 208 -15.32 2.29 -19.55
C GLY A 208 -16.70 2.80 -19.20
N ASP A 209 -17.56 1.88 -18.88
CA ASP A 209 -18.88 2.19 -18.39
C ASP A 209 -18.77 2.87 -17.01
N GLU A 210 -18.82 4.20 -17.02
CA GLU A 210 -18.71 5.03 -15.82
C GLU A 210 -19.80 4.70 -14.79
N GLU A 211 -21.01 4.32 -15.25
CA GLU A 211 -22.11 3.87 -14.38
C GLU A 211 -21.74 2.57 -13.63
N LYS A 212 -21.07 1.64 -14.31
CA LYS A 212 -20.66 0.36 -13.69
C LYS A 212 -19.65 0.55 -12.57
N TYR A 213 -18.85 1.61 -12.63
CA TYR A 213 -17.80 1.92 -11.65
C TYR A 213 -18.11 3.18 -10.83
N ALA A 214 -19.24 3.85 -11.10
CA ALA A 214 -19.76 4.89 -10.23
C ALA A 214 -20.05 4.25 -8.87
N ARG A 215 -19.46 4.79 -7.82
CA ARG A 215 -19.85 4.37 -6.46
C ARG A 215 -21.29 4.81 -6.23
N PRO A 216 -22.13 3.95 -5.65
CA PRO A 216 -23.49 4.33 -5.31
C PRO A 216 -23.51 5.66 -4.53
N GLU A 217 -24.52 6.48 -4.79
CA GLU A 217 -24.75 7.71 -4.03
C GLU A 217 -24.85 7.35 -2.54
N GLY A 218 -24.03 7.98 -1.68
CA GLY A 218 -23.91 7.60 -0.27
C GLY A 218 -22.80 6.61 0.06
N PHE A 219 -22.02 6.14 -0.92
CA PHE A 219 -20.80 5.38 -0.66
C PHE A 219 -19.74 6.32 -0.06
N HIS A 220 -19.77 6.46 1.24
CA HIS A 220 -18.67 7.05 1.97
C HIS A 220 -17.46 6.12 1.84
N ASN A 221 -16.26 6.68 1.66
CA ASN A 221 -15.03 5.89 1.71
C ASN A 221 -14.99 5.21 3.07
N SER A 222 -15.49 3.98 3.12
CA SER A 222 -15.82 3.28 4.35
C SER A 222 -14.62 3.15 5.29
N GLY A 223 -13.39 3.07 4.74
CA GLY A 223 -12.18 3.04 5.53
C GLY A 223 -11.98 4.32 6.36
N ILE A 224 -12.08 5.51 5.75
CA ILE A 224 -11.94 6.79 6.46
C ILE A 224 -13.16 7.05 7.34
N ALA A 225 -14.36 6.83 6.82
CA ALA A 225 -15.59 7.03 7.58
C ALA A 225 -15.69 6.09 8.79
N GLN A 226 -15.20 4.86 8.69
CA GLN A 226 -15.20 3.91 9.80
C GLN A 226 -14.12 4.26 10.85
N TRP A 227 -12.95 4.74 10.42
CA TRP A 227 -11.90 5.17 11.36
C TRP A 227 -12.36 6.33 12.24
N SER A 228 -13.05 7.29 11.66
CA SER A 228 -13.35 8.58 12.30
C SER A 228 -14.82 8.81 12.60
N GLY A 229 -15.68 7.89 12.19
CA GLY A 229 -17.14 8.20 12.16
C GLY A 229 -17.46 9.40 11.26
N GLY A 230 -16.62 9.63 10.24
CA GLY A 230 -16.74 10.77 9.32
C GLY A 230 -16.11 12.08 9.83
N GLN A 231 -15.35 12.04 10.94
CA GLN A 231 -14.77 13.25 11.56
C GLN A 231 -13.35 13.55 11.08
N ILE A 232 -12.55 12.57 10.65
CA ILE A 232 -11.20 12.82 10.12
C ILE A 232 -11.29 13.47 8.75
N LYS A 233 -10.74 14.67 8.65
CA LYS A 233 -10.66 15.40 7.38
C LYS A 233 -9.57 14.79 6.51
N LEU A 234 -9.80 14.78 5.20
CA LEU A 234 -8.77 14.32 4.27
C LEU A 234 -7.48 15.14 4.39
N ASP A 235 -7.61 16.46 4.65
CA ASP A 235 -6.47 17.36 4.86
C ASP A 235 -5.60 16.94 6.06
N THR A 236 -6.14 16.28 7.07
CA THR A 236 -5.37 15.72 8.19
C THR A 236 -4.40 14.67 7.67
N LEU A 237 -4.84 13.79 6.76
CA LEU A 237 -4.02 12.71 6.21
C LEU A 237 -3.00 13.20 5.17
N ILE A 238 -3.39 14.13 4.28
CA ILE A 238 -2.52 14.59 3.18
C ILE A 238 -1.75 15.88 3.49
N GLY A 239 -2.08 16.54 4.58
CA GLY A 239 -1.42 17.75 5.04
C GLY A 239 0.01 17.50 5.54
N ARG A 240 0.75 18.57 5.87
CA ARG A 240 2.14 18.45 6.37
C ARG A 240 2.23 17.57 7.61
N GLY A 241 1.24 17.67 8.53
CA GLY A 241 1.20 16.83 9.76
C GLY A 241 1.18 15.35 9.44
N GLY A 242 0.26 14.90 8.57
CA GLY A 242 0.17 13.50 8.14
C GLY A 242 1.43 13.05 7.40
N ARG A 243 1.93 13.87 6.47
CA ARG A 243 3.17 13.53 5.76
C ARG A 243 4.39 13.44 6.68
N ALA A 244 4.43 14.23 7.77
CA ALA A 244 5.50 14.15 8.76
C ALA A 244 5.36 12.93 9.68
N PHE A 245 4.13 12.61 10.08
CA PHE A 245 3.85 11.47 10.95
C PHE A 245 4.06 10.15 10.20
N GLY A 246 3.49 10.00 9.01
CA GLY A 246 3.65 8.82 8.18
C GLY A 246 2.89 7.61 8.70
N LEU A 247 1.57 7.76 8.96
CA LEU A 247 0.70 6.64 9.37
C LEU A 247 0.95 5.43 8.46
N ALA A 248 1.34 4.32 9.03
CA ALA A 248 1.85 3.12 8.37
C ALA A 248 0.87 2.51 7.34
N SER A 249 -0.40 2.87 7.41
CA SER A 249 -1.44 2.40 6.49
C SER A 249 -1.80 3.36 5.36
N ALA A 250 -1.41 4.67 5.42
CA ALA A 250 -2.00 5.65 4.50
C ALA A 250 -1.14 6.88 4.15
N GLU A 251 -0.15 7.25 4.95
CA GLU A 251 0.53 8.55 4.83
C GLU A 251 1.96 8.46 4.25
N GLY A 252 2.27 7.38 3.56
CA GLY A 252 3.53 7.26 2.82
C GLY A 252 3.64 8.33 1.74
N VAL A 253 4.84 8.90 1.59
CA VAL A 253 5.18 9.89 0.57
C VAL A 253 6.33 9.36 -0.27
N CYS A 254 6.07 9.07 -1.55
CA CYS A 254 6.97 8.29 -2.37
C CYS A 254 7.08 8.82 -3.80
N SER A 255 8.22 8.56 -4.43
CA SER A 255 8.36 8.55 -5.88
C SER A 255 8.11 7.13 -6.43
N ALA A 256 7.76 7.00 -7.70
CA ALA A 256 7.63 5.67 -8.32
C ALA A 256 8.97 4.90 -8.32
N ARG A 257 10.08 5.61 -8.50
CA ARG A 257 11.42 5.03 -8.40
C ARG A 257 11.69 4.53 -6.99
N GLY A 258 11.41 5.34 -5.96
CA GLY A 258 11.57 4.94 -4.57
C GLY A 258 10.76 3.70 -4.21
N LEU A 259 9.50 3.62 -4.67
CA LEU A 259 8.66 2.42 -4.50
C LEU A 259 9.30 1.19 -5.16
N ALA A 260 9.74 1.33 -6.42
CA ALA A 260 10.37 0.24 -7.15
C ALA A 260 11.70 -0.21 -6.50
N GLU A 261 12.51 0.72 -5.96
CA GLU A 261 13.76 0.38 -5.28
C GLU A 261 13.53 -0.38 -3.97
N VAL A 262 12.57 0.07 -3.13
CA VAL A 262 12.24 -0.67 -1.89
C VAL A 262 11.77 -2.09 -2.19
N MET A 263 10.86 -2.25 -3.15
CA MET A 263 10.35 -3.57 -3.50
C MET A 263 11.45 -4.44 -4.13
N GLN A 264 12.26 -3.89 -5.04
CA GLN A 264 13.39 -4.60 -5.65
C GLN A 264 14.41 -5.05 -4.60
N TRP A 265 14.74 -4.16 -3.64
CA TRP A 265 15.60 -4.50 -2.51
C TRP A 265 15.01 -5.66 -1.70
N ALA A 266 13.71 -5.62 -1.43
CA ALA A 266 13.05 -6.65 -0.64
C ALA A 266 13.08 -8.03 -1.33
N VAL A 267 12.77 -8.09 -2.65
CA VAL A 267 12.64 -9.36 -3.39
C VAL A 267 13.93 -9.89 -3.99
N GLY A 268 14.90 -9.02 -4.32
CA GLY A 268 16.20 -9.42 -4.91
C GLY A 268 16.10 -10.05 -6.29
N PHE A 269 15.11 -9.74 -7.10
CA PHE A 269 14.94 -10.30 -8.45
C PHE A 269 16.17 -10.06 -9.33
N GLY A 270 16.38 -10.94 -10.32
CA GLY A 270 17.52 -10.86 -11.23
C GLY A 270 18.85 -11.32 -10.61
N GLY A 271 18.79 -12.13 -9.57
CA GLY A 271 19.99 -12.64 -8.87
C GLY A 271 20.58 -11.67 -7.88
N GLY A 272 19.88 -10.60 -7.53
CA GLY A 272 20.24 -9.70 -6.43
C GLY A 272 20.10 -10.38 -5.07
N THR A 273 20.86 -9.89 -4.07
CA THR A 273 20.69 -10.35 -2.69
C THR A 273 19.39 -9.73 -2.13
N PRO A 274 18.38 -10.55 -1.74
CA PRO A 274 17.17 -10.01 -1.19
C PRO A 274 17.39 -9.44 0.21
N GLY A 275 16.85 -8.26 0.47
CA GLY A 275 16.89 -7.62 1.80
C GLY A 275 15.95 -8.28 2.81
N VAL A 276 14.95 -9.01 2.31
CA VAL A 276 14.01 -9.82 3.11
C VAL A 276 14.16 -11.28 2.70
N LYS A 277 14.16 -12.20 3.66
CA LYS A 277 14.20 -13.64 3.32
C LYS A 277 13.04 -14.01 2.40
N PRO A 278 13.28 -14.66 1.25
CA PRO A 278 12.23 -15.02 0.29
C PRO A 278 11.09 -15.80 0.91
N SER A 279 11.37 -16.73 1.83
CA SER A 279 10.34 -17.50 2.54
C SER A 279 9.39 -16.65 3.37
N ALA A 280 9.85 -15.53 3.93
CA ALA A 280 8.99 -14.61 4.69
C ALA A 280 8.05 -13.82 3.76
N LEU A 281 8.55 -13.36 2.61
CA LEU A 281 7.71 -12.69 1.61
C LEU A 281 6.70 -13.67 0.99
N GLU A 282 7.14 -14.90 0.69
CA GLU A 282 6.28 -15.96 0.17
C GLU A 282 5.15 -16.29 1.17
N ASP A 283 5.47 -16.46 2.45
CA ASP A 283 4.49 -16.75 3.50
C ASP A 283 3.49 -15.59 3.67
N MET A 284 3.96 -14.34 3.78
CA MET A 284 3.09 -13.18 3.95
C MET A 284 2.25 -12.88 2.71
N SER A 285 2.72 -13.23 1.52
CA SER A 285 1.99 -13.01 0.26
C SER A 285 1.01 -14.12 -0.10
N GLN A 286 0.96 -15.22 0.65
CA GLN A 286 -0.08 -16.24 0.46
C GLN A 286 -1.46 -15.66 0.74
N MET A 287 -2.41 -16.01 -0.11
CA MET A 287 -3.80 -15.56 0.05
C MET A 287 -4.40 -16.11 1.35
N GLN A 288 -4.84 -15.21 2.22
CA GLN A 288 -5.49 -15.52 3.48
C GLN A 288 -7.01 -15.37 3.40
N VAL A 289 -7.47 -14.37 2.65
CA VAL A 289 -8.89 -14.09 2.47
C VAL A 289 -9.19 -13.76 1.02
N TYR A 290 -10.39 -14.16 0.57
CA TYR A 290 -10.96 -13.83 -0.73
C TYR A 290 -12.47 -13.78 -0.63
N GLY A 291 -13.11 -12.78 -1.22
CA GLY A 291 -14.56 -12.69 -1.30
C GLY A 291 -15.09 -11.27 -1.09
N TYR A 292 -16.23 -11.18 -0.43
CA TYR A 292 -16.90 -9.93 -0.11
C TYR A 292 -16.26 -9.26 1.09
N ASP A 293 -15.84 -8.02 0.91
CA ASP A 293 -15.23 -7.18 1.95
C ASP A 293 -16.29 -6.35 2.65
N LEU A 294 -16.55 -6.61 3.93
CA LEU A 294 -17.58 -5.94 4.72
C LEU A 294 -17.35 -4.44 4.90
N ALA A 295 -16.08 -4.01 4.90
CA ALA A 295 -15.73 -2.62 5.13
C ALA A 295 -15.78 -1.78 3.86
N LEU A 296 -15.42 -2.36 2.72
CA LEU A 296 -15.42 -1.69 1.43
C LEU A 296 -16.74 -1.85 0.67
N ASP A 297 -17.59 -2.78 1.11
CA ASP A 297 -18.82 -3.16 0.38
C ASP A 297 -18.49 -3.56 -1.08
N GLN A 298 -17.48 -4.43 -1.23
CA GLN A 298 -16.96 -4.82 -2.53
C GLN A 298 -16.75 -6.33 -2.60
N GLU A 299 -17.14 -6.92 -3.72
CA GLU A 299 -16.84 -8.30 -4.05
C GLU A 299 -15.41 -8.45 -4.61
N HIS A 300 -14.95 -9.69 -4.62
CA HIS A 300 -13.66 -10.07 -5.22
C HIS A 300 -12.46 -9.29 -4.66
N ARG A 301 -12.45 -9.04 -3.33
CA ARG A 301 -11.26 -8.55 -2.63
C ARG A 301 -10.43 -9.73 -2.15
N SER A 302 -9.12 -9.55 -2.11
CA SER A 302 -8.19 -10.59 -1.65
C SER A 302 -6.97 -10.00 -1.00
N PHE A 303 -6.61 -10.58 0.15
CA PHE A 303 -5.42 -10.16 0.90
C PHE A 303 -4.61 -11.38 1.37
N GLY A 304 -3.30 -11.23 1.38
CA GLY A 304 -2.39 -11.99 2.21
C GLY A 304 -2.28 -11.37 3.59
N THR A 305 -1.15 -11.53 4.26
CA THR A 305 -0.84 -10.80 5.48
C THR A 305 -0.41 -9.40 5.11
N VAL A 306 -1.29 -8.42 5.28
CA VAL A 306 -1.21 -7.01 4.84
C VAL A 306 -1.23 -6.84 3.31
N PHE A 307 -0.46 -7.62 2.57
CA PHE A 307 -0.38 -7.49 1.11
C PHE A 307 -1.73 -7.73 0.44
N GLN A 308 -2.09 -6.85 -0.47
CA GLN A 308 -3.19 -7.07 -1.40
C GLN A 308 -2.77 -8.08 -2.47
N LYS A 309 -3.72 -8.93 -2.87
CA LYS A 309 -3.55 -9.92 -3.93
C LYS A 309 -4.32 -9.53 -5.19
N PRO A 310 -3.82 -9.89 -6.37
CA PRO A 310 -4.58 -9.67 -7.61
C PRO A 310 -5.89 -10.45 -7.61
N THR A 311 -6.91 -9.82 -8.17
CA THR A 311 -8.24 -10.40 -8.38
C THR A 311 -8.77 -9.95 -9.74
N GLN A 312 -9.92 -10.46 -10.16
CA GLN A 312 -10.57 -9.96 -11.37
C GLN A 312 -10.89 -8.45 -11.30
N ALA A 313 -11.20 -7.93 -10.11
CA ALA A 313 -11.47 -6.52 -9.91
C ALA A 313 -10.20 -5.65 -9.94
N ILE A 314 -9.04 -6.21 -9.53
CA ILE A 314 -7.75 -5.54 -9.41
C ILE A 314 -6.66 -6.46 -9.99
N PRO A 315 -6.56 -6.56 -11.32
CA PRO A 315 -5.78 -7.62 -11.98
C PRO A 315 -4.29 -7.25 -12.17
N PHE A 316 -3.62 -6.77 -11.16
CA PHE A 316 -2.19 -6.51 -11.25
C PHE A 316 -1.36 -7.80 -11.15
N GLY A 317 -0.57 -8.11 -12.16
CA GLY A 317 0.34 -9.25 -12.14
C GLY A 317 -0.33 -10.64 -12.23
N SER A 318 0.44 -11.68 -11.91
CA SER A 318 -0.02 -13.06 -11.83
C SER A 318 -0.65 -13.37 -10.46
N TYR A 319 -1.19 -14.59 -10.29
CA TYR A 319 -1.71 -15.05 -8.98
C TYR A 319 -0.64 -15.04 -7.88
N LYS A 320 0.65 -15.07 -8.24
CA LYS A 320 1.77 -14.95 -7.28
C LYS A 320 2.09 -13.50 -6.90
N ALA A 321 1.61 -12.54 -7.69
CA ALA A 321 1.89 -11.13 -7.41
C ALA A 321 1.34 -10.69 -6.06
N PHE A 322 2.01 -9.72 -5.45
CA PHE A 322 1.62 -9.11 -4.19
C PHE A 322 2.09 -7.65 -4.15
N GLY A 323 1.36 -6.83 -3.45
CA GLY A 323 1.63 -5.40 -3.34
C GLY A 323 0.49 -4.67 -2.69
N HIS A 324 0.24 -3.43 -3.09
CA HIS A 324 -0.94 -2.68 -2.67
C HIS A 324 -1.22 -1.51 -3.60
N ASP A 325 -2.50 -1.20 -3.85
CA ASP A 325 -2.94 0.03 -4.49
C ASP A 325 -3.17 1.15 -3.45
N GLY A 326 -3.22 2.37 -3.92
CA GLY A 326 -3.55 3.55 -3.11
C GLY A 326 -4.86 4.18 -3.53
N ALA A 327 -5.58 4.79 -2.59
CA ALA A 327 -6.91 5.37 -2.82
C ALA A 327 -6.97 6.36 -4.00
N ALA A 328 -5.88 7.04 -4.31
CA ALA A 328 -5.81 8.00 -5.42
C ALA A 328 -5.36 7.37 -6.76
N GLY A 329 -4.97 6.09 -6.80
CA GLY A 329 -4.57 5.40 -8.03
C GLY A 329 -3.11 4.92 -8.08
N SER A 330 -2.27 5.27 -7.11
CA SER A 330 -0.89 4.75 -7.03
C SER A 330 -0.88 3.23 -6.83
N LEU A 331 0.20 2.58 -7.29
CA LEU A 331 0.36 1.13 -7.19
C LEU A 331 1.82 0.76 -6.95
N LEU A 332 2.03 -0.21 -6.07
CA LEU A 332 3.29 -0.93 -5.92
C LEU A 332 3.00 -2.42 -5.92
N TYR A 333 3.70 -3.18 -6.76
CA TYR A 333 3.65 -4.65 -6.68
C TYR A 333 4.95 -5.31 -7.13
N ALA A 334 5.15 -6.54 -6.66
CA ALA A 334 6.09 -7.51 -7.20
C ALA A 334 5.34 -8.72 -7.77
N ASP A 335 5.82 -9.24 -8.89
CA ASP A 335 5.33 -10.49 -9.48
C ASP A 335 6.47 -11.48 -9.68
N PRO A 336 6.56 -12.53 -8.83
CA PRO A 336 7.61 -13.56 -8.98
C PRO A 336 7.57 -14.32 -10.30
N HIS A 337 6.40 -14.35 -11.00
CA HIS A 337 6.26 -15.08 -12.28
C HIS A 337 6.90 -14.31 -13.42
N GLY A 338 7.53 -13.33 -13.38
CA GLY A 338 8.25 -12.63 -14.44
C GLY A 338 9.39 -11.83 -13.86
N GLU A 339 9.58 -11.98 -12.54
CA GLU A 339 10.50 -11.16 -11.76
C GLU A 339 10.28 -9.66 -12.02
N ILE A 340 8.99 -9.24 -11.97
CA ILE A 340 8.55 -7.89 -12.25
C ILE A 340 8.39 -7.12 -10.94
N VAL A 341 8.90 -5.90 -10.91
CA VAL A 341 8.58 -4.88 -9.90
C VAL A 341 8.02 -3.67 -10.61
N LEU A 342 6.88 -3.16 -10.16
CA LEU A 342 6.28 -1.93 -10.69
C LEU A 342 5.96 -0.97 -9.56
N GLY A 343 6.48 0.26 -9.69
CA GLY A 343 6.10 1.42 -8.91
C GLY A 343 5.40 2.45 -9.79
N TYR A 344 4.20 2.86 -9.41
CA TYR A 344 3.40 3.87 -10.08
C TYR A 344 2.86 4.88 -9.08
N THR A 345 3.08 6.16 -9.33
CA THR A 345 2.55 7.25 -8.49
C THR A 345 1.78 8.24 -9.32
N VAL A 346 0.73 8.80 -8.71
CA VAL A 346 -0.11 9.84 -9.31
C VAL A 346 -0.34 10.96 -8.31
N ALA A 347 -0.20 12.21 -8.76
CA ALA A 347 -0.48 13.40 -7.97
C ALA A 347 -1.92 13.92 -8.22
N ARG A 348 -2.85 13.04 -8.49
CA ARG A 348 -4.26 13.31 -8.77
C ARG A 348 -5.13 12.20 -8.23
N TRP A 349 -6.43 12.46 -8.14
CA TRP A 349 -7.39 11.44 -7.74
C TRP A 349 -7.94 10.70 -8.98
N ALA A 350 -7.53 9.46 -9.18
CA ALA A 350 -8.11 8.60 -10.22
C ALA A 350 -9.56 8.19 -9.85
N VAL A 351 -10.45 8.16 -10.82
CA VAL A 351 -11.83 7.67 -10.65
C VAL A 351 -11.93 6.27 -11.28
N PRO A 352 -12.47 5.30 -10.55
CA PRO A 352 -13.26 5.33 -9.32
C PRO A 352 -12.47 5.41 -8.00
N GLY A 353 -11.15 5.52 -8.05
CA GLY A 353 -10.25 5.44 -6.90
C GLY A 353 -9.76 4.00 -6.63
N GLY A 354 -8.70 3.85 -5.84
CA GLY A 354 -7.99 2.59 -5.71
C GLY A 354 -7.19 2.30 -6.99
N TYR A 355 -7.12 1.06 -7.41
CA TYR A 355 -6.39 0.63 -8.60
C TYR A 355 -6.71 1.48 -9.85
N ASP A 356 -5.70 2.15 -10.40
CA ASP A 356 -5.85 2.94 -11.64
C ASP A 356 -5.87 2.02 -12.87
N ARG A 357 -7.06 1.83 -13.42
CA ARG A 357 -7.26 0.94 -14.58
C ARG A 357 -6.56 1.42 -15.86
N ALA A 358 -6.18 2.70 -15.93
CA ALA A 358 -5.45 3.24 -17.07
C ALA A 358 -4.08 2.59 -17.30
N ILE A 359 -3.49 2.01 -16.25
CA ILE A 359 -2.19 1.33 -16.37
C ILE A 359 -2.31 -0.18 -16.68
N GLN A 360 -3.53 -0.74 -16.70
CA GLN A 360 -3.71 -2.17 -16.99
C GLN A 360 -3.08 -2.62 -18.30
N PRO A 361 -3.26 -1.91 -19.43
CA PRO A 361 -2.61 -2.29 -20.69
C PRO A 361 -1.08 -2.34 -20.60
N ILE A 362 -0.47 -1.45 -19.77
CA ILE A 362 0.97 -1.47 -19.51
C ILE A 362 1.36 -2.75 -18.78
N ILE A 363 0.63 -3.10 -17.73
CA ILE A 363 0.87 -4.32 -16.96
C ILE A 363 0.79 -5.56 -17.85
N ASP A 364 -0.19 -5.62 -18.74
CA ASP A 364 -0.40 -6.75 -19.64
C ASP A 364 0.75 -6.90 -20.66
N VAL A 365 1.20 -5.79 -21.25
CA VAL A 365 2.35 -5.77 -22.18
C VAL A 365 3.62 -6.21 -21.45
N VAL A 366 3.91 -5.65 -20.27
CA VAL A 366 5.11 -5.99 -19.50
C VAL A 366 5.12 -7.46 -19.11
N ARG A 367 4.00 -7.98 -18.62
CA ARG A 367 3.88 -9.41 -18.28
C ARG A 367 4.11 -10.30 -19.48
N LYS A 368 3.48 -9.99 -20.62
CA LYS A 368 3.66 -10.75 -21.87
C LYS A 368 5.14 -10.83 -22.26
N ILE A 369 5.85 -9.71 -22.21
CA ILE A 369 7.28 -9.67 -22.60
C ILE A 369 8.14 -10.39 -21.55
N ALA A 370 7.94 -10.13 -20.27
CA ALA A 370 8.76 -10.69 -19.20
C ALA A 370 8.63 -12.21 -19.04
N THR A 371 7.47 -12.79 -19.44
CA THR A 371 7.21 -14.24 -19.35
C THR A 371 7.41 -14.99 -20.67
N ALA A 372 7.68 -14.30 -21.79
CA ALA A 372 7.95 -14.93 -23.09
C ALA A 372 9.39 -15.43 -23.23
N ASN A 373 10.27 -15.08 -22.30
CA ASN A 373 11.69 -15.45 -22.25
C ASN A 373 11.95 -16.26 -20.96
#